data_66128430fcc7559a15c14ea7b990dc6c
#
_entry.id   66128430fcc7559a15c14ea7b990dc6c
#
_cell.length_a   1.000
_cell.length_b   1.000
_cell.length_c   1.000
_cell.angle_alpha   90.00
_cell.angle_beta   90.00
_cell.angle_gamma   90.00
#
_symmetry.space_group_name_H-M   'P 1'
#
loop_
_entity.id
_entity.type
_entity.pdbx_description
1 polymer ?
#
loop_
_entity_poly.entity_id
_entity_poly.type
_entity_poly.pdbx_seq_one_letter_code
_entity_poly.pdbx_strand_id
1 'polypeptide(L)'
;LYHAPRNPMLEDYNPAELAEKINGCSQPVLICKGNCDSEVDQLVLNTPIQSPYVHAFADGRHIVATHGHMVESDEAKEAMAAAIKADIFISGHVHYTVLEKRGNTVFLNPGSPSLSKREDGRQTCAVISDVDIKVYDVNTAEFRGYPPLVGSP
;
A
#
# COMPACT_ATOMS: atom_id res chain seq x y z
N LEU A 1 1.12 13.41 -0.14
CA LEU A 1 0.01 14.14 -0.77
C LEU A 1 0.44 14.97 -1.98
N TYR A 2 1.59 15.64 -1.89
CA TYR A 2 2.03 16.57 -2.92
C TYR A 2 2.72 15.86 -4.09
N HIS A 3 2.62 16.48 -5.26
CA HIS A 3 3.08 15.92 -6.52
C HIS A 3 4.61 15.81 -6.59
N ALA A 4 5.09 14.63 -6.97
CA ALA A 4 6.50 14.42 -7.25
C ALA A 4 6.90 15.07 -8.59
N PRO A 5 8.02 15.81 -8.68
CA PRO A 5 8.37 16.60 -9.87
C PRO A 5 8.53 15.80 -11.18
N ARG A 6 8.71 14.49 -11.08
CA ARG A 6 8.92 13.59 -12.24
C ARG A 6 7.64 12.94 -12.75
N ASN A 7 6.53 13.09 -12.03
CA ASN A 7 5.25 12.49 -12.42
C ASN A 7 4.43 13.49 -13.24
N PRO A 8 3.57 13.02 -14.16
CA PRO A 8 2.63 13.90 -14.83
C PRO A 8 1.64 14.48 -13.82
N MET A 9 1.27 15.75 -14.01
CA MET A 9 0.20 16.37 -13.23
C MET A 9 -1.14 15.81 -13.73
N LEU A 10 -1.93 15.29 -12.82
CA LEU A 10 -3.28 14.81 -13.13
C LEU A 10 -4.26 15.99 -13.16
N GLU A 11 -5.31 15.90 -13.99
CA GLU A 11 -6.32 16.96 -14.09
C GLU A 11 -7.07 17.20 -12.78
N ASP A 12 -7.29 16.13 -12.01
CA ASP A 12 -7.98 16.14 -10.73
C ASP A 12 -7.05 16.26 -9.50
N TYR A 13 -5.79 16.70 -9.74
CA TYR A 13 -4.83 16.87 -8.66
C TYR A 13 -5.27 17.94 -7.65
N ASN A 14 -5.71 17.49 -6.48
CA ASN A 14 -6.18 18.35 -5.40
C ASN A 14 -5.73 17.82 -4.02
N PRO A 15 -4.50 18.11 -3.58
CA PRO A 15 -3.96 17.59 -2.34
C PRO A 15 -4.70 18.11 -1.09
N ALA A 16 -5.29 19.31 -1.15
CA ALA A 16 -6.06 19.86 -0.04
C ALA A 16 -7.35 19.07 0.18
N GLU A 17 -8.10 18.81 -0.87
CA GLU A 17 -9.32 17.99 -0.80
C GLU A 17 -9.00 16.55 -0.35
N LEU A 18 -7.89 15.99 -0.81
CA LEU A 18 -7.46 14.66 -0.37
C LEU A 18 -7.15 14.65 1.13
N ALA A 19 -6.48 15.68 1.65
CA ALA A 19 -6.21 15.82 3.09
C ALA A 19 -7.51 15.92 3.89
N GLU A 20 -8.49 16.69 3.41
CA GLU A 20 -9.81 16.80 4.04
C GLU A 20 -10.54 15.45 4.09
N LYS A 21 -10.53 14.70 2.99
CA LYS A 21 -11.13 13.36 2.92
C LYS A 21 -10.45 12.36 3.87
N ILE A 22 -9.13 12.39 3.96
CA ILE A 22 -8.39 11.54 4.90
C ILE A 22 -8.72 11.91 6.34
N ASN A 23 -8.70 13.20 6.67
CA ASN A 23 -9.00 13.70 8.01
C ASN A 23 -10.46 13.47 8.44
N GLY A 24 -11.38 13.46 7.48
CA GLY A 24 -12.80 13.17 7.69
C GLY A 24 -13.16 11.69 7.67
N CYS A 25 -12.22 10.79 7.44
CA CYS A 25 -12.48 9.36 7.41
C CYS A 25 -12.93 8.87 8.80
N SER A 26 -14.07 8.17 8.86
CA SER A 26 -14.58 7.60 10.10
C SER A 26 -13.86 6.34 10.57
N GLN A 27 -13.13 5.71 9.67
CA GLN A 27 -12.32 4.52 9.97
C GLN A 27 -10.90 4.93 10.39
N PRO A 28 -10.23 4.14 11.24
CA PRO A 28 -8.81 4.37 11.54
C PRO A 28 -7.96 4.37 10.27
N VAL A 29 -7.17 5.42 10.09
CA VAL A 29 -6.24 5.55 8.97
C VAL A 29 -4.82 5.40 9.47
N LEU A 30 -4.03 4.54 8.82
CA LEU A 30 -2.61 4.37 9.06
C LEU A 30 -1.85 4.82 7.81
N ILE A 31 -0.88 5.71 7.98
CA ILE A 31 -0.15 6.31 6.86
C ILE A 31 1.34 5.97 6.97
N CYS A 32 1.87 5.33 5.94
CA CYS A 32 3.29 5.09 5.80
C CYS A 32 3.93 6.19 4.93
N LYS A 33 5.03 6.77 5.41
CA LYS A 33 5.75 7.84 4.70
C LYS A 33 6.33 7.33 3.38
N GLY A 34 5.98 8.00 2.29
CA GLY A 34 6.60 7.82 0.99
C GLY A 34 7.86 8.69 0.81
N ASN A 35 8.62 8.41 -0.25
CA ASN A 35 9.84 9.15 -0.56
C ASN A 35 9.60 10.61 -1.00
N CYS A 36 8.37 10.96 -1.33
CA CYS A 36 7.96 12.32 -1.71
C CYS A 36 7.20 13.06 -0.60
N ASP A 37 6.84 12.38 0.50
CA ASP A 37 6.13 13.01 1.61
C ASP A 37 7.07 13.89 2.43
N SER A 38 6.60 15.08 2.76
CA SER A 38 7.34 16.14 3.43
C SER A 38 6.74 16.48 4.79
N GLU A 39 7.38 17.40 5.51
CA GLU A 39 6.86 17.98 6.76
C GLU A 39 5.48 18.63 6.54
N VAL A 40 5.24 19.21 5.34
CA VAL A 40 3.96 19.84 5.01
C VAL A 40 2.82 18.83 5.02
N ASP A 41 3.04 17.61 4.58
CA ASP A 41 2.01 16.57 4.63
C ASP A 41 1.58 16.28 6.07
N GLN A 42 2.53 16.23 7.01
CA GLN A 42 2.20 16.03 8.42
C GLN A 42 1.46 17.24 9.04
N LEU A 43 1.71 18.46 8.53
CA LEU A 43 1.00 19.66 9.05
C LEU A 43 -0.48 19.69 8.67
N VAL A 44 -0.85 19.07 7.55
CA VAL A 44 -2.23 19.07 7.04
C VAL A 44 -3.01 17.81 7.40
N LEU A 45 -2.34 16.75 7.84
CA LEU A 45 -2.97 15.48 8.21
C LEU A 45 -3.07 15.34 9.74
N ASN A 46 -4.26 14.99 10.22
CA ASN A 46 -4.50 14.71 11.64
C ASN A 46 -3.87 13.37 12.08
N THR A 47 -3.73 12.44 11.14
CA THR A 47 -3.12 11.13 11.38
C THR A 47 -1.60 11.22 11.26
N PRO A 48 -0.82 10.66 12.22
CA PRO A 48 0.63 10.63 12.11
C PRO A 48 1.10 9.85 10.88
N ILE A 49 2.04 10.44 10.14
CA ILE A 49 2.75 9.77 9.06
C ILE A 49 3.91 8.97 9.66
N GLN A 50 3.83 7.67 9.62
CA GLN A 50 4.79 6.76 10.24
C GLN A 50 5.93 6.42 9.27
N SER A 51 7.13 6.30 9.78
CA SER A 51 8.32 5.95 8.99
C SER A 51 9.28 5.11 9.82
N PRO A 52 9.96 4.12 9.25
CA PRO A 52 9.83 3.64 7.86
C PRO A 52 8.73 2.60 7.67
N TYR A 53 8.10 2.13 8.76
CA TYR A 53 7.09 1.08 8.75
C TYR A 53 5.85 1.50 9.52
N VAL A 54 4.72 0.93 9.08
CA VAL A 54 3.46 0.90 9.80
C VAL A 54 3.18 -0.53 10.23
N HIS A 55 2.78 -0.72 11.48
CA HIS A 55 2.39 -2.00 12.01
C HIS A 55 0.90 -2.01 12.35
N ALA A 56 0.22 -3.06 11.91
CA ALA A 56 -1.17 -3.32 12.26
C ALA A 56 -1.33 -4.79 12.67
N PHE A 57 -2.31 -5.05 13.52
CA PHE A 57 -2.67 -6.40 13.94
C PHE A 57 -4.16 -6.57 13.71
N ALA A 58 -4.53 -7.53 12.88
CA ALA A 58 -5.91 -7.84 12.55
C ALA A 58 -6.08 -9.34 12.32
N ASP A 59 -7.13 -9.92 12.86
CA ASP A 59 -7.46 -11.35 12.70
C ASP A 59 -6.30 -12.30 13.04
N GLY A 60 -5.54 -11.96 14.10
CA GLY A 60 -4.37 -12.73 14.53
C GLY A 60 -3.14 -12.60 13.62
N ARG A 61 -3.16 -11.75 12.59
CA ARG A 61 -2.06 -11.52 11.65
C ARG A 61 -1.33 -10.23 11.96
N HIS A 62 0.00 -10.27 11.86
CA HIS A 62 0.86 -9.11 11.91
C HIS A 62 1.05 -8.56 10.50
N ILE A 63 0.47 -7.42 10.23
CA ILE A 63 0.53 -6.71 8.94
C ILE A 63 1.54 -5.58 9.07
N VAL A 64 2.51 -5.55 8.16
CA VAL A 64 3.53 -4.51 8.13
C VAL A 64 3.51 -3.83 6.76
N ALA A 65 3.43 -2.52 6.76
CA ALA A 65 3.46 -1.73 5.53
C ALA A 65 4.66 -0.79 5.50
N THR A 66 5.26 -0.66 4.33
CA THR A 66 6.31 0.31 4.02
C THR A 66 6.05 0.92 2.65
N HIS A 67 6.58 2.11 2.39
CA HIS A 67 6.49 2.66 1.03
C HIS A 67 7.29 1.82 0.01
N GLY A 68 8.40 1.22 0.40
CA GLY A 68 9.17 0.30 -0.44
C GLY A 68 10.45 0.88 -1.04
N HIS A 69 10.64 2.19 -1.08
CA HIS A 69 11.83 2.84 -1.67
C HIS A 69 13.15 2.58 -0.91
N MET A 70 13.08 2.10 0.32
CA MET A 70 14.26 1.74 1.13
C MET A 70 14.54 0.23 1.12
N VAL A 71 13.62 -0.58 0.59
CA VAL A 71 13.69 -2.05 0.54
C VAL A 71 13.25 -2.49 -0.85
N GLU A 72 14.13 -2.30 -1.84
CA GLU A 72 13.75 -2.44 -3.25
C GLU A 72 13.82 -3.90 -3.74
N SER A 73 14.86 -4.66 -3.33
CA SER A 73 15.00 -6.04 -3.78
C SER A 73 14.07 -6.99 -3.03
N ASP A 74 13.71 -8.07 -3.69
CA ASP A 74 12.83 -9.09 -3.11
C ASP A 74 13.49 -9.81 -1.94
N GLU A 75 14.79 -10.08 -2.01
CA GLU A 75 15.57 -10.67 -0.92
C GLU A 75 15.60 -9.76 0.31
N ALA A 76 15.73 -8.44 0.11
CA ALA A 76 15.71 -7.49 1.21
C ALA A 76 14.32 -7.42 1.87
N LYS A 77 13.23 -7.48 1.08
CA LYS A 77 11.85 -7.55 1.60
C LYS A 77 11.64 -8.84 2.40
N GLU A 78 12.09 -9.98 1.89
CA GLU A 78 11.99 -11.27 2.58
C GLU A 78 12.77 -11.27 3.90
N ALA A 79 14.01 -10.80 3.88
CA ALA A 79 14.84 -10.70 5.09
C ALA A 79 14.19 -9.78 6.14
N MET A 80 13.64 -8.65 5.71
CA MET A 80 12.95 -7.72 6.59
C MET A 80 11.68 -8.34 7.17
N ALA A 81 10.81 -8.91 6.32
CA ALA A 81 9.56 -9.54 6.74
C ALA A 81 9.81 -10.66 7.75
N ALA A 82 10.86 -11.46 7.54
CA ALA A 82 11.26 -12.51 8.46
C ALA A 82 11.76 -11.96 9.80
N ALA A 83 12.60 -10.92 9.77
CA ALA A 83 13.15 -10.29 10.98
C ALA A 83 12.05 -9.71 11.88
N ILE A 84 11.00 -9.11 11.30
CA ILE A 84 9.88 -8.52 12.03
C ILE A 84 8.69 -9.48 12.22
N LYS A 85 8.82 -10.72 11.72
CA LYS A 85 7.77 -11.76 11.79
C LYS A 85 6.42 -11.27 11.21
N ALA A 86 6.46 -10.68 10.03
CA ALA A 86 5.26 -10.24 9.34
C ALA A 86 4.54 -11.42 8.68
N ASP A 87 3.24 -11.55 8.89
CA ASP A 87 2.37 -12.46 8.15
C ASP A 87 2.02 -11.88 6.78
N ILE A 88 1.82 -10.56 6.72
CA ILE A 88 1.58 -9.82 5.49
C ILE A 88 2.56 -8.64 5.44
N PHE A 89 3.35 -8.57 4.37
CA PHE A 89 4.28 -7.48 4.11
C PHE A 89 3.80 -6.66 2.90
N ILE A 90 3.41 -5.42 3.14
CA ILE A 90 2.88 -4.51 2.13
C ILE A 90 3.97 -3.53 1.72
N SER A 91 4.18 -3.38 0.42
CA SER A 91 5.08 -2.37 -0.14
C SER A 91 4.42 -1.65 -1.32
N GLY A 92 4.72 -0.37 -1.51
CA GLY A 92 4.26 0.47 -2.62
C GLY A 92 5.39 0.80 -3.58
N HIS A 93 5.52 2.10 -3.94
CA HIS A 93 6.59 2.75 -4.71
C HIS A 93 6.64 2.43 -6.21
N VAL A 94 6.56 1.17 -6.59
CA VAL A 94 6.73 0.74 -7.99
C VAL A 94 5.48 0.91 -8.85
N HIS A 95 4.31 1.16 -8.24
CA HIS A 95 3.02 1.44 -8.87
C HIS A 95 2.44 0.30 -9.74
N TYR A 96 2.84 -0.93 -9.51
CA TYR A 96 2.21 -2.13 -10.09
C TYR A 96 1.89 -3.15 -9.00
N THR A 97 0.94 -4.02 -9.29
CA THR A 97 0.44 -4.99 -8.30
C THR A 97 1.34 -6.19 -8.17
N VAL A 98 1.57 -6.60 -6.92
CA VAL A 98 2.18 -7.89 -6.55
C VAL A 98 1.29 -8.52 -5.49
N LEU A 99 1.00 -9.81 -5.60
CA LEU A 99 0.39 -10.60 -4.54
C LEU A 99 0.92 -12.02 -4.64
N GLU A 100 1.79 -12.38 -3.74
CA GLU A 100 2.44 -13.69 -3.73
C GLU A 100 2.80 -14.12 -2.31
N LYS A 101 2.84 -15.43 -2.09
CA LYS A 101 3.29 -16.01 -0.83
C LYS A 101 4.71 -16.53 -0.99
N ARG A 102 5.61 -16.10 -0.10
CA ARG A 102 6.97 -16.59 0.00
C ARG A 102 7.23 -17.03 1.43
N GLY A 103 7.53 -18.30 1.62
CA GLY A 103 7.60 -18.90 2.96
C GLY A 103 6.26 -18.74 3.70
N ASN A 104 6.30 -18.16 4.89
CA ASN A 104 5.12 -17.90 5.71
C ASN A 104 4.52 -16.51 5.52
N THR A 105 5.16 -15.63 4.74
CA THR A 105 4.73 -14.25 4.54
C THR A 105 4.04 -14.06 3.20
N VAL A 106 2.95 -13.30 3.19
CA VAL A 106 2.31 -12.79 1.98
C VAL A 106 2.90 -11.43 1.65
N PHE A 107 3.44 -11.28 0.43
CA PHE A 107 3.93 -10.01 -0.10
C PHE A 107 2.86 -9.37 -0.98
N LEU A 108 2.48 -8.16 -0.62
CA LEU A 108 1.44 -7.40 -1.30
C LEU A 108 1.98 -6.05 -1.77
N ASN A 109 1.82 -5.75 -3.04
CA ASN A 109 1.82 -4.37 -3.52
C ASN A 109 0.43 -4.10 -4.12
N PRO A 110 -0.35 -3.17 -3.58
CA PRO A 110 -1.71 -2.91 -4.08
C PRO A 110 -1.73 -2.20 -5.44
N GLY A 111 -0.59 -1.77 -5.94
CA GLY A 111 -0.48 -0.92 -7.12
C GLY A 111 -0.62 0.56 -6.77
N SER A 112 -1.25 1.32 -7.65
CA SER A 112 -1.51 2.75 -7.45
C SER A 112 -2.95 3.09 -7.83
N PRO A 113 -3.68 3.81 -6.98
CA PRO A 113 -5.04 4.28 -7.30
C PRO A 113 -5.07 5.51 -8.22
N SER A 114 -3.91 6.11 -8.53
CA SER A 114 -3.83 7.32 -9.36
C SER A 114 -2.81 7.21 -10.51
N LEU A 115 -1.59 6.76 -10.24
CA LEU A 115 -0.49 6.72 -11.20
C LEU A 115 -0.02 5.28 -11.42
N SER A 116 -0.86 4.48 -12.07
CA SER A 116 -0.52 3.08 -12.38
C SER A 116 0.64 3.00 -13.38
N LYS A 117 1.56 2.08 -13.15
CA LYS A 117 2.61 1.66 -14.08
C LYS A 117 2.35 0.27 -14.66
N ARG A 118 1.14 -0.23 -14.52
CA ARG A 118 0.69 -1.47 -15.15
C ARG A 118 0.56 -1.28 -16.65
N GLU A 119 0.85 -2.30 -17.42
CA GLU A 119 0.69 -2.28 -18.89
C GLU A 119 -0.75 -1.99 -19.32
N ASP A 120 -1.74 -2.46 -18.54
CA ASP A 120 -3.17 -2.23 -18.79
C ASP A 120 -3.69 -0.88 -18.26
N GLY A 121 -2.82 -0.06 -17.65
CA GLY A 121 -3.14 1.27 -17.12
C GLY A 121 -4.10 1.29 -15.92
N ARG A 122 -4.52 0.14 -15.41
CA ARG A 122 -5.53 0.05 -14.34
C ARG A 122 -5.02 0.62 -13.03
N GLN A 123 -5.85 1.45 -12.44
CA GLN A 123 -5.67 2.00 -11.09
C GLN A 123 -6.22 0.98 -10.08
N THR A 124 -5.42 0.65 -9.06
CA THR A 124 -5.76 -0.47 -8.17
C THR A 124 -5.57 -0.13 -6.70
N CYS A 125 -6.36 -0.83 -5.87
CA CYS A 125 -6.22 -0.93 -4.42
C CYS A 125 -6.35 -2.39 -3.98
N ALA A 126 -6.06 -2.68 -2.72
CA ALA A 126 -6.22 -4.01 -2.15
C ALA A 126 -7.14 -4.00 -0.93
N VAL A 127 -7.88 -5.08 -0.76
CA VAL A 127 -8.66 -5.37 0.45
C VAL A 127 -8.13 -6.64 1.07
N ILE A 128 -7.83 -6.57 2.36
CA ILE A 128 -7.41 -7.71 3.19
C ILE A 128 -8.57 -8.07 4.09
N SER A 129 -9.06 -9.29 3.98
CA SER A 129 -10.10 -9.84 4.85
C SER A 129 -9.53 -10.95 5.74
N ASP A 130 -10.35 -11.51 6.61
CA ASP A 130 -10.03 -12.70 7.42
C ASP A 130 -9.72 -13.93 6.56
N VAL A 131 -10.34 -14.04 5.39
CA VAL A 131 -10.26 -15.23 4.52
C VAL A 131 -9.36 -15.05 3.30
N ASP A 132 -9.22 -13.83 2.76
CA ASP A 132 -8.48 -13.60 1.51
C ASP A 132 -7.88 -12.20 1.39
N ILE A 133 -7.08 -12.02 0.35
CA ILE A 133 -6.56 -10.73 -0.08
C ILE A 133 -6.94 -10.55 -1.55
N LYS A 134 -7.59 -9.44 -1.87
CA LYS A 134 -8.06 -9.13 -3.22
C LYS A 134 -7.56 -7.78 -3.69
N VAL A 135 -7.20 -7.71 -4.98
CA VAL A 135 -6.85 -6.45 -5.63
C VAL A 135 -8.00 -6.04 -6.56
N TYR A 136 -8.46 -4.81 -6.38
CA TYR A 136 -9.57 -4.23 -7.11
C TYR A 136 -9.12 -3.12 -8.05
N ASP A 137 -9.75 -3.03 -9.21
CA ASP A 137 -9.75 -1.83 -10.03
C ASP A 137 -10.64 -0.77 -9.36
N VAL A 138 -10.07 0.42 -9.08
CA VAL A 138 -10.80 1.46 -8.34
C VAL A 138 -11.92 2.11 -9.15
N ASN A 139 -11.89 1.99 -10.49
CA ASN A 139 -12.88 2.61 -11.36
C ASN A 139 -14.08 1.71 -11.62
N THR A 140 -13.87 0.39 -11.66
CA THR A 140 -14.93 -0.58 -12.01
C THR A 140 -15.38 -1.41 -10.81
N ALA A 141 -14.64 -1.38 -9.71
CA ALA A 141 -14.79 -2.28 -8.57
C ALA A 141 -14.69 -3.78 -8.96
N GLU A 142 -14.22 -4.06 -10.18
CA GLU A 142 -13.97 -5.43 -10.61
C GLU A 142 -12.79 -6.03 -9.87
N PHE A 143 -13.01 -7.21 -9.34
CA PHE A 143 -11.98 -8.04 -8.76
C PHE A 143 -11.24 -8.79 -9.86
N ARG A 144 -9.90 -8.73 -9.83
CA ARG A 144 -9.05 -9.72 -10.52
C ARG A 144 -8.40 -10.60 -9.47
N GLY A 145 -8.83 -11.86 -9.42
CA GLY A 145 -8.21 -12.90 -8.61
C GLY A 145 -6.76 -13.09 -9.03
N TYR A 146 -5.85 -12.88 -8.09
CA TYR A 146 -4.60 -13.63 -8.12
C TYR A 146 -4.92 -15.06 -7.69
N PRO A 147 -4.16 -16.06 -8.16
CA PRO A 147 -4.39 -17.43 -7.75
C PRO A 147 -4.49 -17.49 -6.22
N PRO A 148 -5.37 -18.33 -5.66
CA PRO A 148 -5.52 -18.44 -4.22
C PRO A 148 -4.14 -18.66 -3.62
N LEU A 149 -3.87 -17.99 -2.50
CA LEU A 149 -2.63 -18.17 -1.74
C LEU A 149 -2.53 -19.66 -1.41
N VAL A 150 -1.74 -20.39 -2.19
CA VAL A 150 -1.57 -21.84 -2.03
C VAL A 150 -0.97 -22.07 -0.65
N GLY A 151 -1.77 -22.63 0.27
CA GLY A 151 -1.33 -23.04 1.58
C GLY A 151 -2.05 -22.43 2.77
N SER A 152 -3.38 -22.37 2.72
CA SER A 152 -4.16 -22.41 3.98
C SER A 152 -4.30 -23.85 4.40
N PRO A 153 -4.10 -24.19 5.71
CA PRO A 153 -4.19 -25.54 6.23
C PRO A 153 -5.59 -26.14 6.06
#